data_52912844725ec872643c74e8d3847233
#
_entry.id   52912844725ec872643c74e8d3847233
#
_cell.length_a   1.000
_cell.length_b   1.000
_cell.length_c   1.000
_cell.angle_alpha   90.00
_cell.angle_beta   90.00
_cell.angle_gamma   90.00
#
_symmetry.space_group_name_H-M   'P 1'
#
loop_
_entity.id
_entity.type
_entity.pdbx_description
1 polymer ?
#
loop_
_entity_poly.entity_id
_entity_poly.type
_entity_poly.pdbx_seq_one_letter_code
_entity_poly.pdbx_strand_id
1 'polypeptide(L)'
;CDKLGIMVWQDMPSFNRLALKTSEEMEATERKDLIYNRLERLDREESDGFRRSEDATQFEIELRRMVENHFNSPSIVMWVPFNEGWGQYDTCRISDYVKSLDPNRLVNPTSGWSLRACGDIYDIHTYQVDLNVPPTALDRATVIGEFGGIGYPIQENLWNPEIRNWGYQTYYSSEDLLKNYIYKFDQIVKMKEQNGLSAAVYTQTTD
;
A
#
# COMPACT_ATOMS: atom_id res chain seq x y z
N CYS A 1 11.78 12.28 -11.40
CA CYS A 1 11.97 12.51 -9.95
C CYS A 1 13.40 12.91 -9.64
N ASP A 2 14.44 12.20 -10.15
CA ASP A 2 15.85 12.47 -9.84
C ASP A 2 16.26 13.95 -10.02
N LYS A 3 15.91 14.56 -11.16
CA LYS A 3 16.23 15.97 -11.45
C LYS A 3 15.50 16.98 -10.56
N LEU A 4 14.38 16.58 -9.96
CA LEU A 4 13.53 17.45 -9.15
C LEU A 4 13.72 17.22 -7.65
N GLY A 5 14.52 16.24 -7.25
CA GLY A 5 14.71 15.87 -5.84
C GLY A 5 13.46 15.29 -5.18
N ILE A 6 12.57 14.66 -5.96
CA ILE A 6 11.36 14.03 -5.43
C ILE A 6 11.70 12.61 -5.02
N MET A 7 11.47 12.28 -3.74
CA MET A 7 11.61 10.92 -3.24
C MET A 7 10.50 10.01 -3.77
N VAL A 8 10.86 8.77 -4.08
CA VAL A 8 9.96 7.76 -4.64
C VAL A 8 9.95 6.53 -3.75
N TRP A 9 8.78 6.04 -3.43
CA TRP A 9 8.54 4.68 -2.99
C TRP A 9 8.12 3.88 -4.21
N GLN A 10 8.87 2.85 -4.52
CA GLN A 10 8.63 2.06 -5.73
C GLN A 10 7.95 0.76 -5.39
N ASP A 11 6.69 0.67 -5.75
CA ASP A 11 5.90 -0.53 -5.59
C ASP A 11 6.16 -1.53 -6.73
N MET A 12 6.18 -2.80 -6.38
CA MET A 12 6.02 -3.88 -7.33
C MET A 12 4.55 -3.97 -7.75
N PRO A 13 4.24 -4.08 -9.05
CA PRO A 13 2.85 -4.27 -9.48
C PRO A 13 2.18 -5.43 -8.75
N SER A 14 1.02 -5.16 -8.16
CA SER A 14 0.28 -6.14 -7.39
C SER A 14 -0.22 -7.29 -8.25
N PHE A 15 -0.04 -8.52 -7.78
CA PHE A 15 -0.59 -9.69 -8.43
C PHE A 15 -2.01 -9.93 -7.95
N ASN A 16 -2.98 -9.57 -8.77
CA ASN A 16 -4.41 -9.63 -8.41
C ASN A 16 -5.07 -10.98 -8.70
N ARG A 17 -4.33 -12.06 -8.72
CA ARG A 17 -4.94 -13.37 -8.78
C ARG A 17 -5.25 -13.84 -7.35
N LEU A 18 -6.51 -13.78 -6.95
CA LEU A 18 -7.04 -14.70 -5.92
C LEU A 18 -6.78 -16.11 -6.46
N ALA A 19 -5.56 -16.58 -6.21
CA ALA A 19 -5.09 -17.81 -6.79
C ALA A 19 -5.91 -18.97 -6.26
N LEU A 20 -6.20 -19.90 -7.10
CA LEU A 20 -6.37 -21.33 -6.88
C LEU A 20 -7.75 -21.92 -6.98
N LYS A 21 -8.80 -21.14 -6.92
CA LYS A 21 -10.09 -21.62 -7.39
C LYS A 21 -10.63 -20.63 -8.38
N THR A 22 -11.15 -21.10 -9.51
CA THR A 22 -11.92 -20.24 -10.40
C THR A 22 -13.05 -19.62 -9.60
N SER A 23 -13.55 -18.47 -10.04
CA SER A 23 -14.65 -17.78 -9.34
C SER A 23 -15.91 -18.67 -9.16
N GLU A 24 -16.00 -19.74 -9.92
CA GLU A 24 -17.05 -20.76 -9.91
C GLU A 24 -16.79 -21.87 -8.84
N GLU A 25 -15.54 -22.08 -8.43
CA GLU A 25 -15.14 -23.11 -7.46
C GLU A 25 -15.13 -22.63 -6.00
N MET A 26 -15.30 -21.32 -5.77
CA MET A 26 -15.38 -20.74 -4.44
C MET A 26 -16.82 -20.49 -4.02
N GLU A 27 -17.28 -21.13 -2.96
CA GLU A 27 -18.53 -20.75 -2.34
C GLU A 27 -18.49 -19.33 -1.78
N ALA A 28 -19.65 -18.64 -1.77
CA ALA A 28 -19.76 -17.23 -1.33
C ALA A 28 -19.26 -17.01 0.12
N THR A 29 -19.30 -18.06 0.94
CA THR A 29 -18.78 -18.07 2.31
C THR A 29 -17.26 -18.04 2.34
N GLU A 30 -16.59 -18.84 1.49
CA GLU A 30 -15.12 -18.86 1.39
C GLU A 30 -14.57 -17.51 0.90
N ARG A 31 -15.30 -16.81 0.01
CA ARG A 31 -14.95 -15.47 -0.43
C ARG A 31 -15.02 -14.44 0.70
N LYS A 32 -16.07 -14.49 1.51
CA LYS A 32 -16.21 -13.61 2.67
C LYS A 32 -15.11 -13.88 3.69
N ASP A 33 -14.85 -15.14 3.99
CA ASP A 33 -13.82 -15.52 4.93
C ASP A 33 -12.41 -15.15 4.47
N LEU A 34 -12.10 -15.24 3.17
CA LEU A 34 -10.84 -14.76 2.62
C LEU A 34 -10.68 -13.23 2.70
N ILE A 35 -11.77 -12.49 2.54
CA ILE A 35 -11.75 -11.03 2.61
C ILE A 35 -11.73 -10.54 4.06
N TYR A 36 -12.55 -11.11 4.95
CA TYR A 36 -12.68 -10.68 6.34
C TYR A 36 -11.58 -11.24 7.26
N ASN A 37 -11.15 -12.47 7.08
CA ASN A 37 -10.03 -13.04 7.83
C ASN A 37 -8.67 -12.40 7.52
N ARG A 38 -8.58 -11.59 6.46
CA ARG A 38 -7.40 -10.78 6.15
C ARG A 38 -7.16 -9.67 7.18
N LEU A 39 -8.20 -9.08 7.73
CA LEU A 39 -8.12 -7.96 8.67
C LEU A 39 -7.71 -8.38 10.08
N GLU A 40 -7.91 -9.65 10.46
CA GLU A 40 -7.63 -10.16 11.81
C GLU A 40 -6.29 -10.90 11.96
N ARG A 41 -5.57 -11.13 10.85
CA ARG A 41 -4.33 -11.92 10.87
C ARG A 41 -3.09 -11.05 10.78
N LEU A 42 -2.92 -10.19 11.76
CA LEU A 42 -1.68 -9.46 11.96
C LEU A 42 -0.57 -10.43 12.41
N ASP A 43 0.61 -10.31 11.79
CA ASP A 43 1.85 -11.01 12.18
C ASP A 43 1.90 -12.54 12.07
N ARG A 44 1.20 -13.16 11.13
CA ARG A 44 1.35 -14.60 10.89
C ARG A 44 1.79 -14.89 9.45
N GLU A 45 2.98 -15.44 9.28
CA GLU A 45 3.46 -15.97 7.98
C GLU A 45 2.48 -16.97 7.36
N GLU A 46 1.81 -17.76 8.19
CA GLU A 46 0.75 -18.70 7.81
C GLU A 46 -0.45 -18.04 7.11
N SER A 47 -0.59 -16.71 7.22
CA SER A 47 -1.67 -15.97 6.55
C SER A 47 -1.27 -15.41 5.18
N ASP A 48 -0.02 -15.60 4.77
CA ASP A 48 0.41 -15.29 3.41
C ASP A 48 -0.32 -16.19 2.43
N GLY A 49 -0.77 -15.60 1.32
CA GLY A 49 -1.48 -16.36 0.30
C GLY A 49 -0.59 -17.43 -0.31
N PHE A 50 -1.20 -18.53 -0.72
CA PHE A 50 -0.49 -19.52 -1.52
C PHE A 50 -0.26 -18.98 -2.93
N ARG A 51 0.95 -19.11 -3.43
CA ARG A 51 1.30 -18.81 -4.82
C ARG A 51 1.85 -20.06 -5.48
N ARG A 52 1.40 -20.37 -6.70
CA ARG A 52 1.99 -21.47 -7.46
C ARG A 52 3.47 -21.19 -7.70
N SER A 53 4.30 -22.22 -7.71
CA SER A 53 5.75 -22.11 -7.86
C SER A 53 6.16 -21.36 -9.13
N GLU A 54 5.44 -21.55 -10.23
CA GLU A 54 5.66 -20.87 -11.50
C GLU A 54 5.39 -19.35 -11.39
N ASP A 55 4.26 -18.97 -10.77
CA ASP A 55 3.89 -17.59 -10.56
C ASP A 55 4.85 -16.89 -9.58
N ALA A 56 5.32 -17.61 -8.55
CA ALA A 56 6.30 -17.11 -7.60
C ALA A 56 7.65 -16.86 -8.30
N THR A 57 8.10 -17.81 -9.12
CA THR A 57 9.34 -17.68 -9.89
C THR A 57 9.29 -16.47 -10.82
N GLN A 58 8.18 -16.30 -11.54
CA GLN A 58 8.00 -15.17 -12.44
C GLN A 58 7.98 -13.84 -11.70
N PHE A 59 7.25 -13.76 -10.58
CA PHE A 59 7.20 -12.57 -9.73
C PHE A 59 8.61 -12.19 -9.24
N GLU A 60 9.39 -13.14 -8.74
CA GLU A 60 10.73 -12.86 -8.23
C GLU A 60 11.71 -12.43 -9.34
N ILE A 61 11.55 -12.95 -10.56
CA ILE A 61 12.31 -12.48 -11.73
C ILE A 61 11.95 -11.02 -12.05
N GLU A 62 10.68 -10.67 -12.05
CA GLU A 62 10.20 -9.31 -12.34
C GLU A 62 10.61 -8.34 -11.23
N LEU A 63 10.45 -8.72 -9.97
CA LEU A 63 10.89 -7.96 -8.80
C LEU A 63 12.39 -7.64 -8.86
N ARG A 64 13.21 -8.65 -9.15
CA ARG A 64 14.65 -8.45 -9.34
C ARG A 64 14.93 -7.46 -10.46
N ARG A 65 14.29 -7.64 -11.62
CA ARG A 65 14.46 -6.73 -12.76
C ARG A 65 14.04 -5.30 -12.44
N MET A 66 12.97 -5.12 -11.68
CA MET A 66 12.55 -3.80 -11.20
C MET A 66 13.66 -3.15 -10.38
N VAL A 67 14.20 -3.85 -9.39
CA VAL A 67 15.28 -3.31 -8.54
C VAL A 67 16.54 -3.04 -9.36
N GLU A 68 17.00 -4.00 -10.19
CA GLU A 68 18.22 -3.87 -10.99
C GLU A 68 18.11 -2.72 -12.02
N ASN A 69 16.97 -2.60 -12.71
CA ASN A 69 16.78 -1.56 -13.74
C ASN A 69 16.70 -0.15 -13.15
N HIS A 70 16.24 -0.01 -11.92
CA HIS A 70 16.11 1.26 -11.24
C HIS A 70 17.17 1.52 -10.16
N PHE A 71 18.17 0.64 -10.07
CA PHE A 71 19.21 0.73 -9.04
C PHE A 71 19.92 2.09 -9.03
N ASN A 72 20.16 2.66 -10.21
CA ASN A 72 20.83 3.94 -10.39
C ASN A 72 19.90 5.17 -10.31
N SER A 73 18.65 5.01 -9.92
CA SER A 73 17.71 6.12 -9.71
C SER A 73 17.80 6.62 -8.26
N PRO A 74 18.48 7.73 -7.99
CA PRO A 74 18.72 8.21 -6.62
C PRO A 74 17.45 8.71 -5.93
N SER A 75 16.40 9.02 -6.68
CA SER A 75 15.09 9.39 -6.11
C SER A 75 14.39 8.23 -5.40
N ILE A 76 14.63 6.98 -5.81
CA ILE A 76 14.02 5.84 -5.13
C ILE A 76 14.71 5.66 -3.78
N VAL A 77 13.92 5.76 -2.72
CA VAL A 77 14.37 5.62 -1.32
C VAL A 77 13.87 4.37 -0.66
N MET A 78 12.85 3.72 -1.26
CA MET A 78 12.17 2.57 -0.69
C MET A 78 11.61 1.65 -1.77
N TRP A 79 11.69 0.34 -1.53
CA TRP A 79 11.06 -0.73 -2.30
C TRP A 79 9.87 -1.29 -1.57
N VAL A 80 8.77 -1.54 -2.27
CA VAL A 80 7.52 -2.07 -1.71
C VAL A 80 7.11 -3.31 -2.51
N PRO A 81 7.43 -4.53 -2.05
CA PRO A 81 7.11 -5.75 -2.78
C PRO A 81 5.63 -6.11 -2.77
N PHE A 82 4.87 -5.74 -1.72
CA PHE A 82 3.47 -6.08 -1.61
C PHE A 82 2.62 -4.90 -1.12
N ASN A 83 1.47 -4.71 -1.75
CA ASN A 83 0.45 -3.74 -1.36
C ASN A 83 -0.83 -4.45 -0.93
N GLU A 84 -1.36 -4.08 0.25
CA GLU A 84 -2.68 -4.48 0.78
C GLU A 84 -2.93 -6.00 0.80
N GLY A 85 -1.87 -6.79 0.90
CA GLY A 85 -1.94 -8.25 0.89
C GLY A 85 -2.25 -8.87 -0.48
N TRP A 86 -2.35 -8.06 -1.55
CA TRP A 86 -2.58 -8.58 -2.88
C TRP A 86 -1.41 -9.41 -3.39
N GLY A 87 -1.64 -10.70 -3.58
CA GLY A 87 -0.62 -11.65 -4.04
C GLY A 87 0.55 -11.85 -3.07
N GLN A 88 0.41 -11.44 -1.82
CA GLN A 88 1.42 -11.54 -0.78
C GLN A 88 1.71 -13.02 -0.44
N TYR A 89 2.99 -13.36 -0.37
CA TYR A 89 3.46 -14.69 0.03
C TYR A 89 4.91 -14.59 0.53
N ASP A 90 5.33 -15.48 1.42
CA ASP A 90 6.70 -15.56 1.96
C ASP A 90 7.28 -14.18 2.29
N THR A 91 6.50 -13.32 2.91
CA THR A 91 6.73 -11.87 2.98
C THR A 91 8.11 -11.52 3.50
N CYS A 92 8.54 -12.14 4.60
CA CYS A 92 9.84 -11.82 5.18
C CYS A 92 10.99 -12.30 4.29
N ARG A 93 10.88 -13.48 3.68
CA ARG A 93 11.87 -13.98 2.72
C ARG A 93 11.96 -13.06 1.49
N ILE A 94 10.82 -12.60 0.96
CA ILE A 94 10.81 -11.66 -0.18
C ILE A 94 11.40 -10.30 0.22
N SER A 95 11.09 -9.81 1.42
CA SER A 95 11.69 -8.59 1.96
C SER A 95 13.22 -8.70 2.07
N ASP A 96 13.72 -9.80 2.63
CA ASP A 96 15.16 -10.09 2.72
C ASP A 96 15.79 -10.23 1.34
N TYR A 97 15.08 -10.84 0.39
CA TYR A 97 15.54 -10.92 -1.00
C TYR A 97 15.72 -9.54 -1.63
N VAL A 98 14.74 -8.64 -1.50
CA VAL A 98 14.86 -7.26 -1.98
C VAL A 98 16.04 -6.56 -1.31
N LYS A 99 16.19 -6.73 0.03
CA LYS A 99 17.29 -6.15 0.78
C LYS A 99 18.67 -6.70 0.33
N SER A 100 18.73 -7.94 -0.09
CA SER A 100 19.96 -8.53 -0.68
C SER A 100 20.32 -7.95 -2.03
N LEU A 101 19.32 -7.54 -2.83
CA LEU A 101 19.54 -6.90 -4.13
C LEU A 101 19.96 -5.43 -3.97
N ASP A 102 19.40 -4.74 -2.96
CA ASP A 102 19.72 -3.34 -2.66
C ASP A 102 19.77 -3.12 -1.14
N PRO A 103 20.96 -3.28 -0.52
CA PRO A 103 21.12 -3.16 0.91
C PRO A 103 20.99 -1.71 1.44
N ASN A 104 21.05 -0.72 0.55
CA ASN A 104 21.11 0.69 0.94
C ASN A 104 19.73 1.34 1.06
N ARG A 105 18.73 0.84 0.34
CA ARG A 105 17.38 1.39 0.38
C ARG A 105 16.50 0.68 1.40
N LEU A 106 15.46 1.40 1.85
CA LEU A 106 14.47 0.85 2.77
C LEU A 106 13.59 -0.18 2.05
N VAL A 107 13.07 -1.14 2.82
CA VAL A 107 12.06 -2.09 2.35
C VAL A 107 10.82 -1.96 3.22
N ASN A 108 9.71 -1.60 2.60
CA ASN A 108 8.38 -1.70 3.18
C ASN A 108 7.81 -3.07 2.80
N PRO A 109 7.80 -4.06 3.69
CA PRO A 109 7.50 -5.44 3.34
C PRO A 109 6.06 -5.63 2.87
N THR A 110 5.14 -4.84 3.45
CA THR A 110 3.71 -4.84 3.16
C THR A 110 3.17 -3.45 3.35
N SER A 111 2.62 -2.85 2.30
CA SER A 111 1.95 -1.57 2.41
C SER A 111 0.50 -1.76 2.84
N GLY A 112 0.07 -1.10 3.91
CA GLY A 112 -1.31 -1.02 4.39
C GLY A 112 -1.68 -2.00 5.49
N TRP A 113 -1.96 -3.21 5.18
CA TRP A 113 -2.36 -4.27 6.12
C TRP A 113 -1.68 -5.60 5.78
N SER A 114 -2.07 -6.68 6.45
CA SER A 114 -1.37 -7.98 6.38
C SER A 114 0.10 -7.88 6.80
N LEU A 115 0.35 -7.08 7.83
CA LEU A 115 1.67 -6.76 8.36
C LEU A 115 2.47 -8.00 8.78
N ARG A 116 3.79 -7.90 8.68
CA ARG A 116 4.75 -8.93 9.13
C ARG A 116 5.87 -8.28 9.94
N ALA A 117 6.48 -9.06 10.81
CA ALA A 117 7.58 -8.61 11.68
C ALA A 117 8.92 -8.62 10.95
N CYS A 118 9.01 -7.96 9.79
CA CYS A 118 10.21 -7.85 8.98
C CYS A 118 10.25 -6.54 8.20
N GLY A 119 11.35 -6.29 7.48
CA GLY A 119 11.59 -5.05 6.75
C GLY A 119 11.88 -3.85 7.65
N ASP A 120 11.95 -2.68 7.05
CA ASP A 120 12.35 -1.43 7.73
C ASP A 120 11.14 -0.58 8.15
N ILE A 121 9.95 -0.90 7.68
CA ILE A 121 8.75 -0.05 7.76
C ILE A 121 7.59 -0.79 8.44
N TYR A 122 6.86 -0.06 9.27
CA TYR A 122 5.53 -0.41 9.75
C TYR A 122 4.53 0.53 9.08
N ASP A 123 3.74 0.02 8.15
CA ASP A 123 2.85 0.80 7.30
C ASP A 123 1.38 0.47 7.55
N ILE A 124 0.53 1.50 7.61
CA ILE A 124 -0.91 1.34 7.59
C ILE A 124 -1.55 2.23 6.51
N HIS A 125 -2.68 1.78 5.97
CA HIS A 125 -3.57 2.61 5.14
C HIS A 125 -4.79 3.04 5.94
N THR A 126 -5.21 4.31 5.79
CA THR A 126 -6.34 4.86 6.53
C THR A 126 -7.09 5.91 5.70
N TYR A 127 -8.37 5.63 5.43
CA TYR A 127 -9.21 6.46 4.56
C TYR A 127 -10.41 7.09 5.28
N GLN A 128 -10.57 6.86 6.57
CA GLN A 128 -11.64 7.43 7.38
C GLN A 128 -11.53 8.96 7.45
N VAL A 129 -12.60 9.62 7.86
CA VAL A 129 -12.60 11.08 8.13
C VAL A 129 -11.56 11.39 9.21
N ASP A 130 -11.68 10.70 10.34
CA ASP A 130 -10.67 10.70 11.40
C ASP A 130 -9.70 9.56 11.12
N LEU A 131 -8.45 9.91 10.78
CA LEU A 131 -7.44 8.95 10.42
C LEU A 131 -7.06 8.07 11.62
N ASN A 132 -6.86 6.78 11.36
CA ASN A 132 -6.34 5.89 12.39
C ASN A 132 -4.91 6.30 12.75
N VAL A 133 -4.64 6.38 14.04
CA VAL A 133 -3.28 6.59 14.55
C VAL A 133 -2.55 5.26 14.56
N PRO A 134 -1.46 5.11 13.79
CA PRO A 134 -0.70 3.87 13.84
C PRO A 134 -0.02 3.70 15.19
N PRO A 135 0.11 2.46 15.70
CA PRO A 135 0.92 2.22 16.87
C PRO A 135 2.39 2.56 16.58
N THR A 136 3.09 3.11 17.57
CA THR A 136 4.52 3.36 17.43
C THR A 136 5.27 2.03 17.40
N ALA A 137 5.89 1.71 16.28
CA ALA A 137 6.80 0.57 16.19
C ALA A 137 8.13 0.92 16.88
N LEU A 138 8.68 -0.02 17.63
CA LEU A 138 9.93 0.21 18.37
C LEU A 138 11.17 -0.09 17.53
N ASP A 139 11.02 -0.89 16.49
CA ASP A 139 12.10 -1.46 15.67
C ASP A 139 12.08 -0.99 14.21
N ARG A 140 11.01 -0.32 13.80
CA ARG A 140 10.78 0.10 12.41
C ARG A 140 10.20 1.51 12.35
N ALA A 141 10.41 2.21 11.24
CA ALA A 141 9.77 3.50 11.01
C ALA A 141 8.26 3.30 10.78
N THR A 142 7.45 4.02 11.55
CA THR A 142 5.99 4.01 11.41
C THR A 142 5.54 5.01 10.37
N VAL A 143 4.73 4.57 9.41
CA VAL A 143 4.25 5.41 8.31
C VAL A 143 2.75 5.18 8.05
N ILE A 144 2.14 6.13 7.37
CA ILE A 144 0.83 5.97 6.73
C ILE A 144 1.09 5.99 5.22
N GLY A 145 1.21 4.80 4.62
CA GLY A 145 1.53 4.63 3.20
C GLY A 145 0.43 5.13 2.28
N GLU A 146 -0.81 5.12 2.76
CA GLU A 146 -1.92 5.72 2.02
C GLU A 146 -2.93 6.38 2.97
N PHE A 147 -3.32 7.62 2.65
CA PHE A 147 -4.45 8.32 3.26
C PHE A 147 -5.10 9.25 2.23
N GLY A 148 -6.31 9.69 2.49
CA GLY A 148 -7.02 10.58 1.57
C GLY A 148 -8.23 9.90 0.95
N GLY A 149 -8.13 9.49 -0.31
CA GLY A 149 -9.21 8.82 -1.04
C GLY A 149 -10.48 9.68 -1.15
N ILE A 150 -10.32 11.03 -1.16
CA ILE A 150 -11.42 11.97 -1.29
C ILE A 150 -11.68 12.28 -2.76
N GLY A 151 -12.89 11.95 -3.24
CA GLY A 151 -13.31 12.17 -4.61
C GLY A 151 -13.97 13.54 -4.80
N TYR A 152 -13.69 14.16 -5.94
CA TYR A 152 -14.36 15.38 -6.42
C TYR A 152 -14.67 15.22 -7.91
N PRO A 153 -15.85 14.69 -8.26
CA PRO A 153 -16.20 14.44 -9.66
C PRO A 153 -16.45 15.76 -10.40
N ILE A 154 -15.66 15.99 -11.46
CA ILE A 154 -15.84 17.08 -12.41
C ILE A 154 -16.51 16.50 -13.63
N GLN A 155 -17.78 16.85 -13.88
CA GLN A 155 -18.66 16.18 -14.84
C GLN A 155 -18.07 16.08 -16.25
N GLU A 156 -17.46 17.14 -16.75
CA GLU A 156 -16.82 17.19 -18.06
C GLU A 156 -15.56 16.33 -18.22
N ASN A 157 -15.01 15.84 -17.09
CA ASN A 157 -13.78 15.05 -17.07
C ASN A 157 -14.02 13.58 -16.67
N LEU A 158 -15.28 13.21 -16.41
CA LEU A 158 -15.58 11.83 -16.03
C LEU A 158 -15.52 10.90 -17.25
N TRP A 159 -14.85 9.75 -17.07
CA TRP A 159 -14.84 8.69 -18.08
C TRP A 159 -16.26 8.20 -18.45
N ASN A 160 -17.09 7.99 -17.45
CA ASN A 160 -18.51 7.68 -17.63
C ASN A 160 -19.34 8.36 -16.54
N PRO A 161 -20.08 9.44 -16.89
CA PRO A 161 -20.87 10.21 -15.92
C PRO A 161 -22.11 9.47 -15.40
N GLU A 162 -22.49 8.33 -16.00
CA GLU A 162 -23.65 7.53 -15.58
C GLU A 162 -23.32 6.55 -14.45
N ILE A 163 -22.03 6.25 -14.23
CA ILE A 163 -21.60 5.40 -13.12
C ILE A 163 -21.20 6.23 -11.91
N ARG A 164 -21.37 5.63 -10.72
CA ARG A 164 -20.93 6.26 -9.48
C ARG A 164 -19.43 6.52 -9.52
N ASN A 165 -19.03 7.77 -9.27
CA ASN A 165 -17.63 8.10 -9.05
C ASN A 165 -17.07 7.33 -7.84
N TRP A 166 -15.83 6.86 -7.98
CA TRP A 166 -15.14 6.16 -6.91
C TRP A 166 -14.53 7.16 -5.92
N GLY A 167 -14.57 6.82 -4.66
CA GLY A 167 -13.96 7.56 -3.57
C GLY A 167 -14.46 7.04 -2.22
N TYR A 168 -13.60 6.98 -1.22
CA TYR A 168 -14.02 6.64 0.14
C TYR A 168 -14.97 7.71 0.71
N GLN A 169 -14.72 8.96 0.32
CA GLN A 169 -15.57 10.11 0.59
C GLN A 169 -15.66 10.94 -0.69
N THR A 170 -16.87 11.42 -1.03
CA THR A 170 -17.08 12.22 -2.24
C THR A 170 -17.63 13.57 -1.87
N TYR A 171 -17.02 14.62 -2.38
CA TYR A 171 -17.42 16.01 -2.20
C TYR A 171 -17.87 16.58 -3.55
N TYR A 172 -18.84 17.50 -3.50
CA TYR A 172 -19.43 18.13 -4.68
C TYR A 172 -19.20 19.65 -4.72
N SER A 173 -18.43 20.16 -3.76
CA SER A 173 -17.93 21.55 -3.78
C SER A 173 -16.43 21.57 -3.53
N SER A 174 -15.73 22.46 -4.20
CA SER A 174 -14.28 22.66 -4.00
C SER A 174 -13.97 23.15 -2.58
N GLU A 175 -14.88 23.86 -1.96
CA GLU A 175 -14.72 24.37 -0.59
C GLU A 175 -14.74 23.23 0.43
N ASP A 176 -15.71 22.31 0.33
CA ASP A 176 -15.79 21.14 1.22
C ASP A 176 -14.62 20.17 0.99
N LEU A 177 -14.22 19.98 -0.27
CA LEU A 177 -13.03 19.20 -0.60
C LEU A 177 -11.80 19.80 0.08
N LEU A 178 -11.54 21.08 -0.11
CA LEU A 178 -10.38 21.78 0.47
C LEU A 178 -10.37 21.70 2.00
N LYS A 179 -11.53 21.92 2.64
CA LYS A 179 -11.68 21.83 4.08
C LYS A 179 -11.28 20.46 4.61
N ASN A 180 -11.78 19.40 3.97
CA ASN A 180 -11.47 18.03 4.38
C ASN A 180 -10.03 17.62 4.04
N TYR A 181 -9.49 18.09 2.92
CA TYR A 181 -8.09 17.92 2.59
C TYR A 181 -7.19 18.51 3.69
N ILE A 182 -7.39 19.77 4.05
CA ILE A 182 -6.64 20.44 5.12
C ILE A 182 -6.81 19.68 6.45
N TYR A 183 -8.03 19.26 6.80
CA TYR A 183 -8.29 18.54 8.03
C TYR A 183 -7.48 17.23 8.12
N LYS A 184 -7.35 16.49 7.02
CA LYS A 184 -6.53 15.27 6.99
C LYS A 184 -5.04 15.58 7.20
N PHE A 185 -4.51 16.62 6.56
CA PHE A 185 -3.12 17.03 6.75
C PHE A 185 -2.84 17.54 8.18
N ASP A 186 -3.79 18.24 8.81
CA ASP A 186 -3.66 18.64 10.21
C ASP A 186 -3.54 17.42 11.15
N GLN A 187 -4.26 16.33 10.86
CA GLN A 187 -4.13 15.08 11.60
C GLN A 187 -2.74 14.46 11.40
N ILE A 188 -2.23 14.42 10.17
CA ILE A 188 -0.88 13.91 9.86
C ILE A 188 0.19 14.70 10.62
N VAL A 189 0.10 16.05 10.62
CA VAL A 189 1.03 16.90 11.37
C VAL A 189 0.99 16.58 12.87
N LYS A 190 -0.20 16.44 13.46
CA LYS A 190 -0.34 16.02 14.86
C LYS A 190 0.25 14.66 15.15
N MET A 191 0.04 13.69 14.26
CA MET A 191 0.62 12.34 14.41
C MET A 191 2.15 12.37 14.32
N LYS A 192 2.72 13.18 13.44
CA LYS A 192 4.16 13.40 13.38
C LYS A 192 4.72 13.92 14.71
N GLU A 193 4.06 14.93 15.29
CA GLU A 193 4.52 15.58 16.51
C GLU A 193 4.30 14.75 17.79
N GLN A 194 3.21 14.00 17.86
CA GLN A 194 2.74 13.33 19.08
C GLN A 194 2.95 11.82 19.09
N ASN A 195 2.97 11.19 17.92
CA ASN A 195 3.00 9.73 17.78
C ASN A 195 4.24 9.21 17.04
N GLY A 196 5.16 10.08 16.61
CA GLY A 196 6.38 9.66 15.93
C GLY A 196 6.17 9.18 14.50
N LEU A 197 5.09 9.61 13.82
CA LEU A 197 4.86 9.30 12.43
C LEU A 197 6.02 9.83 11.57
N SER A 198 6.64 8.93 10.79
CA SER A 198 7.85 9.22 10.02
C SER A 198 7.56 9.72 8.61
N ALA A 199 6.48 9.22 7.99
CA ALA A 199 6.07 9.62 6.66
C ALA A 199 4.56 9.37 6.44
N ALA A 200 4.00 10.04 5.42
CA ALA A 200 2.65 9.79 4.95
C ALA A 200 2.55 10.08 3.44
N VAL A 201 1.74 9.30 2.72
CA VAL A 201 1.50 9.47 1.28
C VAL A 201 0.01 9.69 1.04
N TYR A 202 -0.30 10.83 0.40
CA TYR A 202 -1.68 11.14 0.03
C TYR A 202 -2.11 10.37 -1.22
N THR A 203 -3.20 9.63 -1.12
CA THR A 203 -3.81 8.82 -2.17
C THR A 203 -5.12 9.47 -2.61
N GLN A 204 -5.21 9.95 -3.83
CA GLN A 204 -4.16 10.16 -4.83
C GLN A 204 -4.34 11.54 -5.48
N THR A 205 -3.37 11.96 -6.27
CA THR A 205 -3.41 13.31 -6.88
C THR A 205 -4.25 13.36 -8.15
N THR A 206 -4.30 12.26 -8.89
CA THR A 206 -5.10 12.11 -10.14
C THR A 206 -5.57 10.68 -10.30
N ASP A 207 -6.65 10.49 -11.05
CA ASP A 207 -7.10 9.21 -11.58
C ASP A 207 -6.66 9.02 -13.02
#